data_a0de5f81b749ed2e374ad97aaa8b28b5
#
_entry.id   a0de5f81b749ed2e374ad97aaa8b28b5
#
_cell.length_a   1.000
_cell.length_b   1.000
_cell.length_c   1.000
_cell.angle_alpha   90.00
_cell.angle_beta   90.00
_cell.angle_gamma   90.00
#
_symmetry.space_group_name_H-M   'P 1'
#
loop_
_entity.id
_entity.type
_entity.pdbx_description
1 polymer ?
#
loop_
_entity_poly.entity_id
_entity_poly.type
_entity_poly.pdbx_seq_one_letter_code
_entity_poly.pdbx_strand_id
1 'polypeptide(L)'
;MNSLHQIKCRLLRWLWFIVILAFVSATLGTLVEGSLIYAGEQNAIHRIRQREQMVEKQIRQRGIKDENVLAAMKSVPRHLFVPHSLANRAYEDNPLPIGFDQTISQPYIVAYMTETATLTRETKVLEIGTGSGYQAAVLAEIASEVFSIEILPELATRSRNLLNNLGYRNLTIKSGDGYRGWPEEAPFDAIIVTAAPDHVPTALIEQLAVGGKLVIPVGRLQQEITIVTKTDNGTSTVQTLPVRFVPMTGEAKVREIDR
;
A
#
# COMPACT_ATOMS: atom_id res chain seq x y z
N MET A 1 77.29 -24.05 2.30
CA MET A 1 76.39 -23.76 3.42
C MET A 1 75.45 -22.51 3.15
N ASN A 2 75.55 -21.79 2.05
CA ASN A 2 74.82 -20.51 1.82
C ASN A 2 73.46 -20.58 1.07
N SER A 3 73.15 -21.71 0.43
CA SER A 3 71.92 -21.78 -0.41
C SER A 3 70.63 -22.03 0.37
N LEU A 4 70.70 -22.84 1.43
CA LEU A 4 69.55 -23.18 2.29
C LEU A 4 69.07 -22.00 3.15
N HIS A 5 69.97 -21.10 3.53
CA HIS A 5 69.60 -19.92 4.32
C HIS A 5 68.88 -18.87 3.46
N GLN A 6 69.24 -18.72 2.20
CA GLN A 6 68.54 -17.80 1.27
C GLN A 6 67.14 -18.29 0.89
N ILE A 7 66.95 -19.62 0.78
CA ILE A 7 65.61 -20.19 0.49
C ILE A 7 64.69 -20.02 1.68
N LYS A 8 65.15 -20.22 2.91
CA LYS A 8 64.36 -19.98 4.13
C LYS A 8 63.95 -18.50 4.27
N CYS A 9 64.83 -17.55 3.99
CA CYS A 9 64.51 -16.13 4.06
C CYS A 9 63.46 -15.71 3.00
N ARG A 10 63.52 -16.29 1.78
CA ARG A 10 62.55 -16.05 0.73
C ARG A 10 61.18 -16.61 1.10
N LEU A 11 61.09 -17.83 1.63
CA LEU A 11 59.85 -18.46 2.08
C LEU A 11 59.19 -17.69 3.24
N LEU A 12 59.95 -17.21 4.22
CA LEU A 12 59.44 -16.39 5.32
C LEU A 12 58.86 -15.04 4.81
N ARG A 13 59.53 -14.41 3.83
CA ARG A 13 59.04 -13.15 3.22
C ARG A 13 57.72 -13.37 2.45
N TRP A 14 57.58 -14.52 1.74
CA TRP A 14 56.33 -14.88 1.06
C TRP A 14 55.18 -15.19 2.03
N LEU A 15 55.45 -15.88 3.11
CA LEU A 15 54.45 -16.13 4.17
C LEU A 15 54.00 -14.82 4.83
N TRP A 16 54.88 -13.89 5.11
CA TRP A 16 54.52 -12.57 5.62
C TRP A 16 53.65 -11.76 4.63
N PHE A 17 53.96 -11.86 3.37
CA PHE A 17 53.17 -11.20 2.31
C PHE A 17 51.75 -11.75 2.22
N ILE A 18 51.56 -13.08 2.31
CA ILE A 18 50.26 -13.75 2.31
C ILE A 18 49.45 -13.37 3.56
N VAL A 19 50.08 -13.32 4.74
CA VAL A 19 49.41 -12.94 6.00
C VAL A 19 48.97 -11.48 5.95
N ILE A 20 49.78 -10.58 5.43
CA ILE A 20 49.43 -9.15 5.27
C ILE A 20 48.27 -9.01 4.26
N LEU A 21 48.30 -9.71 3.12
CA LEU A 21 47.20 -9.68 2.14
C LEU A 21 45.88 -10.20 2.72
N ALA A 22 45.94 -11.29 3.51
CA ALA A 22 44.76 -11.85 4.18
C ALA A 22 44.21 -10.88 5.25
N PHE A 23 45.07 -10.18 5.97
CA PHE A 23 44.67 -9.20 6.97
C PHE A 23 44.06 -7.95 6.34
N VAL A 24 44.64 -7.45 5.24
CA VAL A 24 44.11 -6.32 4.50
C VAL A 24 42.77 -6.65 3.85
N SER A 25 42.59 -7.85 3.29
CA SER A 25 41.31 -8.27 2.71
C SER A 25 40.20 -8.42 3.78
N ALA A 26 40.53 -8.94 4.95
CA ALA A 26 39.57 -9.07 6.06
C ALA A 26 39.14 -7.71 6.62
N THR A 27 40.09 -6.76 6.78
CA THR A 27 39.75 -5.42 7.26
C THR A 27 38.99 -4.59 6.21
N LEU A 28 39.29 -4.77 4.92
CA LEU A 28 38.53 -4.12 3.84
C LEU A 28 37.08 -4.68 3.77
N GLY A 29 36.91 -5.98 3.95
CA GLY A 29 35.59 -6.63 4.01
C GLY A 29 34.71 -6.06 5.13
N THR A 30 35.23 -5.97 6.36
CA THR A 30 34.49 -5.41 7.50
C THR A 30 34.17 -3.91 7.34
N LEU A 31 35.03 -3.14 6.72
CA LEU A 31 34.77 -1.72 6.43
C LEU A 31 33.66 -1.53 5.37
N VAL A 32 33.65 -2.37 4.33
CA VAL A 32 32.63 -2.35 3.28
C VAL A 32 31.27 -2.77 3.86
N GLU A 33 31.22 -3.86 4.63
CA GLU A 33 29.98 -4.29 5.29
C GLU A 33 29.44 -3.23 6.26
N GLY A 34 30.30 -2.64 7.08
CA GLY A 34 29.91 -1.54 7.99
C GLY A 34 29.35 -0.32 7.25
N SER A 35 29.94 0.03 6.12
CA SER A 35 29.46 1.15 5.31
C SER A 35 28.12 0.87 4.62
N LEU A 36 27.88 -0.38 4.19
CA LEU A 36 26.59 -0.79 3.60
C LEU A 36 25.47 -0.82 4.64
N ILE A 37 25.74 -1.32 5.84
CA ILE A 37 24.79 -1.33 6.97
C ILE A 37 24.44 0.11 7.33
N TYR A 38 25.42 0.98 7.51
CA TYR A 38 25.20 2.40 7.83
C TYR A 38 24.39 3.13 6.74
N ALA A 39 24.68 2.89 5.46
CA ALA A 39 23.91 3.47 4.37
C ALA A 39 22.46 2.95 4.34
N GLY A 40 22.24 1.69 4.67
CA GLY A 40 20.92 1.08 4.81
C GLY A 40 20.11 1.73 5.94
N GLU A 41 20.71 1.93 7.11
CA GLU A 41 20.08 2.61 8.25
C GLU A 41 19.72 4.06 7.93
N GLN A 42 20.62 4.81 7.30
CA GLN A 42 20.36 6.20 6.89
C GLN A 42 19.21 6.29 5.90
N ASN A 43 19.12 5.36 4.95
CA ASN A 43 18.02 5.30 4.01
C ASN A 43 16.68 4.97 4.73
N ALA A 44 16.67 4.03 5.66
CA ALA A 44 15.49 3.69 6.46
C ALA A 44 15.00 4.90 7.28
N ILE A 45 15.90 5.61 7.97
CA ILE A 45 15.59 6.82 8.73
C ILE A 45 15.03 7.92 7.80
N HIS A 46 15.64 8.09 6.62
CA HIS A 46 15.16 9.05 5.64
C HIS A 46 13.72 8.75 5.19
N ARG A 47 13.39 7.47 4.91
CA ARG A 47 12.04 7.02 4.53
C ARG A 47 11.02 7.26 5.66
N ILE A 48 11.40 7.02 6.90
CA ILE A 48 10.53 7.31 8.06
C ILE A 48 10.21 8.80 8.11
N ARG A 49 11.20 9.67 8.01
CA ARG A 49 11.00 11.14 8.02
C ARG A 49 10.13 11.62 6.86
N GLN A 50 10.34 11.10 5.64
CA GLN A 50 9.49 11.43 4.49
C GLN A 50 8.03 11.06 4.75
N ARG A 51 7.76 9.89 5.34
CA ARG A 51 6.42 9.41 5.66
C ARG A 51 5.77 10.26 6.76
N GLU A 52 6.49 10.59 7.81
CA GLU A 52 6.02 11.49 8.86
C GLU A 52 5.67 12.88 8.31
N GLN A 53 6.51 13.44 7.43
CA GLN A 53 6.24 14.72 6.77
C GLN A 53 5.02 14.65 5.85
N MET A 54 4.84 13.54 5.10
CA MET A 54 3.65 13.30 4.30
C MET A 54 2.40 13.35 5.18
N VAL A 55 2.38 12.61 6.29
CA VAL A 55 1.21 12.57 7.18
C VAL A 55 0.95 13.94 7.81
N GLU A 56 1.96 14.64 8.28
CA GLU A 56 1.77 15.93 8.92
C GLU A 56 1.32 17.01 7.92
N LYS A 57 2.04 17.17 6.80
CA LYS A 57 1.84 18.30 5.88
C LYS A 57 0.73 18.09 4.87
N GLN A 58 0.57 16.84 4.39
CA GLN A 58 -0.37 16.56 3.29
C GLN A 58 -1.70 15.99 3.78
N ILE A 59 -1.75 15.45 5.01
CA ILE A 59 -2.92 14.75 5.54
C ILE A 59 -3.50 15.49 6.73
N ARG A 60 -2.78 15.61 7.86
CA ARG A 60 -3.26 16.27 9.06
C ARG A 60 -3.60 17.75 8.82
N GLN A 61 -2.71 18.51 8.17
CA GLN A 61 -2.93 19.94 7.90
C GLN A 61 -4.07 20.19 6.90
N ARG A 62 -4.49 19.18 6.16
CA ARG A 62 -5.65 19.25 5.27
C ARG A 62 -6.96 18.78 5.92
N GLY A 63 -6.97 18.56 7.22
CA GLY A 63 -8.19 18.36 8.00
C GLY A 63 -8.50 16.93 8.41
N ILE A 64 -7.67 15.94 8.08
CA ILE A 64 -7.79 14.58 8.62
C ILE A 64 -7.41 14.61 10.10
N LYS A 65 -8.30 14.11 10.97
CA LYS A 65 -8.20 14.22 12.43
C LYS A 65 -8.20 12.88 13.14
N ASP A 66 -8.67 11.81 12.49
CA ASP A 66 -8.71 10.48 13.09
C ASP A 66 -7.28 9.98 13.36
N GLU A 67 -6.94 9.83 14.64
CA GLU A 67 -5.59 9.43 15.06
C GLU A 67 -5.26 7.98 14.64
N ASN A 68 -6.25 7.08 14.48
CA ASN A 68 -6.00 5.73 13.96
C ASN A 68 -5.62 5.79 12.49
N VAL A 69 -6.29 6.63 11.69
CA VAL A 69 -5.94 6.87 10.29
C VAL A 69 -4.55 7.47 10.16
N LEU A 70 -4.25 8.49 10.95
CA LEU A 70 -2.94 9.14 10.94
C LEU A 70 -1.82 8.17 11.37
N ALA A 71 -2.08 7.32 12.37
CA ALA A 71 -1.15 6.28 12.81
C ALA A 71 -0.93 5.21 11.72
N ALA A 72 -2.00 4.71 11.09
CA ALA A 72 -1.92 3.76 9.99
C ALA A 72 -1.10 4.33 8.80
N MET A 73 -1.36 5.58 8.41
CA MET A 73 -0.61 6.24 7.35
C MET A 73 0.87 6.46 7.71
N LYS A 74 1.21 6.58 9.00
CA LYS A 74 2.60 6.61 9.51
C LYS A 74 3.23 5.21 9.57
N SER A 75 2.46 4.17 9.81
CA SER A 75 2.93 2.79 9.90
C SER A 75 3.29 2.23 8.52
N VAL A 76 2.39 2.32 7.55
CA VAL A 76 2.51 1.66 6.25
C VAL A 76 3.60 2.27 5.36
N PRO A 77 4.64 1.51 4.97
CA PRO A 77 5.78 2.03 4.19
C PRO A 77 5.43 2.17 2.69
N ARG A 78 4.73 3.23 2.31
CA ARG A 78 4.18 3.47 0.98
C ARG A 78 5.18 3.24 -0.17
N HIS A 79 6.48 3.49 0.04
CA HIS A 79 7.52 3.30 -0.97
C HIS A 79 7.72 1.83 -1.39
N LEU A 80 7.20 0.86 -0.62
CA LEU A 80 7.20 -0.56 -0.98
C LEU A 80 6.04 -0.94 -1.91
N PHE A 81 5.04 -0.07 -2.05
CA PHE A 81 3.82 -0.29 -2.84
C PHE A 81 3.87 0.35 -4.24
N VAL A 82 5.01 0.89 -4.62
CA VAL A 82 5.26 1.47 -5.95
C VAL A 82 6.44 0.76 -6.62
N PRO A 83 6.59 0.83 -7.95
CA PRO A 83 7.80 0.35 -8.63
C PRO A 83 9.07 0.98 -8.03
N HIS A 84 10.15 0.21 -7.95
CA HIS A 84 11.42 0.66 -7.35
C HIS A 84 11.92 2.00 -7.92
N SER A 85 11.75 2.22 -9.23
CA SER A 85 12.09 3.49 -9.91
C SER A 85 11.33 4.70 -9.39
N LEU A 86 10.16 4.49 -8.75
CA LEU A 86 9.31 5.54 -8.18
C LEU A 86 9.38 5.64 -6.65
N ALA A 87 10.17 4.77 -5.99
CA ALA A 87 10.26 4.73 -4.54
C ALA A 87 10.64 6.08 -3.90
N ASN A 88 11.46 6.90 -4.58
CA ASN A 88 11.84 8.24 -4.11
C ASN A 88 10.69 9.26 -4.18
N ARG A 89 9.68 8.98 -4.98
CA ARG A 89 8.50 9.83 -5.17
C ARG A 89 7.27 9.33 -4.39
N ALA A 90 7.40 8.20 -3.68
CA ALA A 90 6.27 7.53 -3.02
C ALA A 90 5.54 8.40 -2.00
N TYR A 91 6.20 9.39 -1.43
CA TYR A 91 5.65 10.29 -0.40
C TYR A 91 5.24 11.67 -0.94
N GLU A 92 5.24 11.85 -2.27
CA GLU A 92 4.68 13.02 -2.94
C GLU A 92 3.13 13.00 -2.87
N ASP A 93 2.50 14.19 -2.84
CA ASP A 93 1.04 14.34 -2.74
C ASP A 93 0.32 14.14 -4.09
N ASN A 94 0.59 13.02 -4.74
CA ASN A 94 -0.02 12.66 -6.02
C ASN A 94 -0.17 11.14 -6.19
N PRO A 95 -1.03 10.67 -7.13
CA PRO A 95 -1.06 9.28 -7.55
C PRO A 95 0.20 8.93 -8.34
N LEU A 96 0.61 7.65 -8.29
CA LEU A 96 1.77 7.14 -9.04
C LEU A 96 1.39 5.87 -9.81
N PRO A 97 1.96 5.64 -11.01
CA PRO A 97 1.69 4.43 -11.77
C PRO A 97 2.26 3.18 -11.07
N ILE A 98 1.49 2.08 -11.13
CA ILE A 98 1.87 0.78 -10.57
C ILE A 98 1.94 -0.33 -11.62
N GLY A 99 1.81 0.02 -12.90
CA GLY A 99 1.68 -0.89 -14.03
C GLY A 99 0.23 -1.20 -14.37
N PHE A 100 0.02 -1.87 -15.51
CA PHE A 100 -1.31 -2.28 -16.00
C PHE A 100 -2.30 -1.11 -16.13
N ASP A 101 -1.81 0.08 -16.48
CA ASP A 101 -2.59 1.34 -16.52
C ASP A 101 -3.30 1.69 -15.21
N GLN A 102 -2.83 1.12 -14.08
CA GLN A 102 -3.34 1.40 -12.74
C GLN A 102 -2.39 2.31 -11.95
N THR A 103 -2.94 2.93 -10.90
CA THR A 103 -2.21 3.85 -10.03
C THR A 103 -2.44 3.52 -8.56
N ILE A 104 -1.44 3.80 -7.72
CA ILE A 104 -1.65 3.97 -6.28
C ILE A 104 -2.25 5.35 -6.05
N SER A 105 -3.33 5.44 -5.31
CA SER A 105 -4.03 6.71 -5.03
C SER A 105 -3.15 7.72 -4.28
N GLN A 106 -3.41 9.02 -4.46
CA GLN A 106 -2.79 10.10 -3.68
C GLN A 106 -2.92 9.85 -2.17
N PRO A 107 -1.87 10.09 -1.37
CA PRO A 107 -1.92 9.83 0.08
C PRO A 107 -3.10 10.47 0.81
N TYR A 108 -3.41 11.72 0.49
CA TYR A 108 -4.55 12.42 1.06
C TYR A 108 -5.89 11.72 0.78
N ILE A 109 -6.09 11.22 -0.44
CA ILE A 109 -7.32 10.53 -0.82
C ILE A 109 -7.47 9.21 -0.06
N VAL A 110 -6.37 8.44 0.10
CA VAL A 110 -6.37 7.22 0.93
C VAL A 110 -6.81 7.54 2.36
N ALA A 111 -6.21 8.56 2.98
CA ALA A 111 -6.56 8.97 4.34
C ALA A 111 -8.00 9.48 4.44
N TYR A 112 -8.46 10.30 3.48
CA TYR A 112 -9.80 10.84 3.44
C TYR A 112 -10.87 9.75 3.34
N MET A 113 -10.71 8.79 2.43
CA MET A 113 -11.65 7.69 2.28
C MET A 113 -11.67 6.78 3.52
N THR A 114 -10.51 6.54 4.13
CA THR A 114 -10.39 5.74 5.35
C THR A 114 -11.07 6.42 6.55
N GLU A 115 -10.84 7.73 6.76
CA GLU A 115 -11.49 8.51 7.83
C GLU A 115 -13.01 8.55 7.64
N THR A 116 -13.45 8.77 6.40
CA THR A 116 -14.88 8.81 6.03
C THR A 116 -15.60 7.49 6.32
N ALA A 117 -14.90 6.37 6.16
CA ALA A 117 -15.43 5.04 6.46
C ALA A 117 -15.65 4.77 7.96
N THR A 118 -15.04 5.57 8.86
CA THR A 118 -15.22 5.54 10.32
C THR A 118 -14.87 4.18 10.93
N LEU A 119 -13.66 3.70 10.67
CA LEU A 119 -13.22 2.37 11.06
C LEU A 119 -12.83 2.28 12.54
N THR A 120 -13.06 1.13 13.12
CA THR A 120 -12.62 0.72 14.47
C THR A 120 -11.92 -0.63 14.42
N ARG A 121 -11.41 -1.10 15.56
CA ARG A 121 -10.78 -2.43 15.68
C ARG A 121 -11.78 -3.60 15.58
N GLU A 122 -13.07 -3.34 15.58
CA GLU A 122 -14.14 -4.33 15.38
C GLU A 122 -14.65 -4.35 13.94
N THR A 123 -14.28 -3.37 13.13
CA THR A 123 -14.80 -3.17 11.78
C THR A 123 -14.36 -4.27 10.81
N LYS A 124 -15.31 -4.84 10.08
CA LYS A 124 -15.11 -5.72 8.92
C LYS A 124 -15.22 -4.90 7.63
N VAL A 125 -14.17 -4.84 6.82
CA VAL A 125 -14.07 -3.96 5.64
C VAL A 125 -13.98 -4.76 4.36
N LEU A 126 -14.69 -4.32 3.32
CA LEU A 126 -14.46 -4.74 1.93
C LEU A 126 -13.79 -3.60 1.15
N GLU A 127 -12.70 -3.90 0.48
CA GLU A 127 -12.07 -3.03 -0.52
C GLU A 127 -12.34 -3.57 -1.93
N ILE A 128 -12.69 -2.69 -2.87
CA ILE A 128 -12.81 -3.00 -4.29
C ILE A 128 -11.72 -2.25 -5.05
N GLY A 129 -10.79 -3.01 -5.65
CA GLY A 129 -9.62 -2.48 -6.35
C GLY A 129 -8.37 -2.49 -5.47
N THR A 130 -7.82 -3.68 -5.17
CA THR A 130 -6.60 -3.84 -4.36
C THR A 130 -5.41 -3.05 -4.92
N GLY A 131 -5.25 -3.06 -6.24
CA GLY A 131 -4.18 -2.38 -6.94
C GLY A 131 -2.79 -2.73 -6.39
N SER A 132 -2.11 -1.75 -5.80
CA SER A 132 -0.82 -1.95 -5.13
C SER A 132 -0.91 -2.69 -3.79
N GLY A 133 -2.09 -2.71 -3.16
CA GLY A 133 -2.32 -3.17 -1.79
C GLY A 133 -2.11 -2.10 -0.71
N TYR A 134 -1.82 -0.85 -1.09
CA TYR A 134 -1.54 0.22 -0.11
C TYR A 134 -2.76 0.61 0.71
N GLN A 135 -3.92 0.81 0.06
CA GLN A 135 -5.17 1.09 0.77
C GLN A 135 -5.55 -0.08 1.67
N ALA A 136 -5.46 -1.33 1.16
CA ALA A 136 -5.69 -2.55 1.95
C ALA A 136 -4.80 -2.60 3.21
N ALA A 137 -3.50 -2.27 3.08
CA ALA A 137 -2.58 -2.21 4.22
C ALA A 137 -3.00 -1.16 5.26
N VAL A 138 -3.38 0.04 4.81
CA VAL A 138 -3.87 1.11 5.70
C VAL A 138 -5.14 0.68 6.45
N LEU A 139 -6.07 0.01 5.77
CA LEU A 139 -7.27 -0.55 6.38
C LEU A 139 -6.94 -1.62 7.42
N ALA A 140 -5.99 -2.50 7.12
CA ALA A 140 -5.58 -3.60 7.99
C ALA A 140 -4.86 -3.15 9.28
N GLU A 141 -4.29 -1.94 9.30
CA GLU A 141 -3.74 -1.34 10.54
C GLU A 141 -4.85 -0.93 11.54
N ILE A 142 -6.10 -0.74 11.06
CA ILE A 142 -7.19 -0.20 11.86
C ILE A 142 -8.28 -1.26 12.12
N ALA A 143 -8.71 -1.96 11.06
CA ALA A 143 -9.84 -2.88 11.07
C ALA A 143 -9.48 -4.27 11.63
N SER A 144 -10.49 -5.02 12.09
CA SER A 144 -10.33 -6.42 12.52
C SER A 144 -10.05 -7.34 11.34
N GLU A 145 -10.81 -7.17 10.26
CA GLU A 145 -10.73 -8.00 9.05
C GLU A 145 -10.87 -7.13 7.80
N VAL A 146 -10.02 -7.38 6.81
CA VAL A 146 -10.06 -6.71 5.51
C VAL A 146 -10.18 -7.76 4.41
N PHE A 147 -11.21 -7.61 3.59
CA PHE A 147 -11.42 -8.35 2.35
C PHE A 147 -11.14 -7.40 1.20
N SER A 148 -10.41 -7.85 0.19
CA SER A 148 -10.08 -7.00 -0.97
C SER A 148 -10.24 -7.77 -2.27
N ILE A 149 -10.83 -7.16 -3.28
CA ILE A 149 -11.05 -7.75 -4.61
C ILE A 149 -10.24 -6.99 -5.64
N GLU A 150 -9.51 -7.73 -6.47
CA GLU A 150 -8.73 -7.19 -7.58
C GLU A 150 -9.08 -7.93 -8.88
N ILE A 151 -9.47 -7.18 -9.91
CA ILE A 151 -9.87 -7.75 -11.18
C ILE A 151 -8.67 -8.26 -12.02
N LEU A 152 -7.48 -7.66 -11.83
CA LEU A 152 -6.25 -8.03 -12.52
C LEU A 152 -5.49 -9.10 -11.70
N PRO A 153 -5.42 -10.38 -12.17
CA PRO A 153 -4.82 -11.46 -11.40
C PRO A 153 -3.35 -11.20 -11.03
N GLU A 154 -2.62 -10.51 -11.90
CA GLU A 154 -1.21 -10.17 -11.70
C GLU A 154 -1.05 -9.19 -10.53
N LEU A 155 -1.92 -8.17 -10.43
CA LEU A 155 -1.93 -7.24 -9.31
C LEU A 155 -2.38 -7.92 -8.02
N ALA A 156 -3.44 -8.75 -8.07
CA ALA A 156 -3.90 -9.52 -6.92
C ALA A 156 -2.78 -10.39 -6.34
N THR A 157 -2.04 -11.09 -7.21
CA THR A 157 -0.92 -11.95 -6.79
C THR A 157 0.23 -11.13 -6.21
N ARG A 158 0.64 -10.04 -6.88
CA ARG A 158 1.72 -9.17 -6.42
C ARG A 158 1.40 -8.55 -5.06
N SER A 159 0.20 -8.03 -4.89
CA SER A 159 -0.23 -7.37 -3.65
C SER A 159 -0.38 -8.36 -2.51
N ARG A 160 -0.93 -9.55 -2.75
CA ARG A 160 -1.00 -10.63 -1.76
C ARG A 160 0.39 -11.02 -1.25
N ASN A 161 1.35 -11.21 -2.15
CA ASN A 161 2.71 -11.59 -1.78
C ASN A 161 3.39 -10.48 -0.97
N LEU A 162 3.26 -9.22 -1.39
CA LEU A 162 3.82 -8.08 -0.66
C LEU A 162 3.22 -7.97 0.75
N LEU A 163 1.91 -8.03 0.87
CA LEU A 163 1.22 -7.89 2.16
C LEU A 163 1.53 -9.05 3.11
N ASN A 164 1.62 -10.28 2.59
CA ASN A 164 2.06 -11.44 3.38
C ASN A 164 3.51 -11.26 3.89
N ASN A 165 4.41 -10.75 3.05
CA ASN A 165 5.81 -10.47 3.42
C ASN A 165 5.92 -9.35 4.45
N LEU A 166 5.00 -8.38 4.42
CA LEU A 166 4.91 -7.31 5.42
C LEU A 166 4.23 -7.75 6.72
N GLY A 167 3.73 -9.00 6.79
CA GLY A 167 3.20 -9.60 8.01
C GLY A 167 1.70 -9.39 8.25
N TYR A 168 0.95 -8.83 7.31
CA TYR A 168 -0.51 -8.69 7.42
C TYR A 168 -1.18 -10.07 7.43
N ARG A 169 -2.00 -10.36 8.47
CA ARG A 169 -2.69 -11.64 8.68
C ARG A 169 -4.22 -11.51 8.71
N ASN A 170 -4.71 -10.29 8.89
CA ASN A 170 -6.13 -9.94 8.92
C ASN A 170 -6.64 -9.43 7.55
N LEU A 171 -5.97 -9.82 6.45
CA LEU A 171 -6.27 -9.35 5.11
C LEU A 171 -6.37 -10.54 4.14
N THR A 172 -7.50 -10.63 3.44
CA THR A 172 -7.76 -11.66 2.41
C THR A 172 -7.99 -11.00 1.05
N ILE A 173 -7.21 -11.41 0.04
CA ILE A 173 -7.34 -10.88 -1.33
C ILE A 173 -7.93 -11.95 -2.24
N LYS A 174 -9.01 -11.60 -2.96
CA LYS A 174 -9.65 -12.41 -4.01
C LYS A 174 -9.36 -11.78 -5.38
N SER A 175 -9.00 -12.61 -6.37
CA SER A 175 -9.00 -12.18 -7.77
C SER A 175 -10.40 -12.34 -8.34
N GLY A 176 -10.94 -11.27 -8.93
CA GLY A 176 -12.29 -11.29 -9.49
C GLY A 176 -12.86 -9.90 -9.76
N ASP A 177 -14.07 -9.87 -10.30
CA ASP A 177 -14.82 -8.63 -10.54
C ASP A 177 -15.45 -8.14 -9.23
N GLY A 178 -15.05 -6.95 -8.80
CA GLY A 178 -15.52 -6.32 -7.57
C GLY A 178 -16.91 -5.65 -7.70
N TYR A 179 -17.49 -5.55 -8.91
CA TYR A 179 -18.78 -4.90 -9.12
C TYR A 179 -19.91 -5.56 -8.31
N ARG A 180 -19.82 -6.89 -8.12
CA ARG A 180 -20.78 -7.68 -7.34
C ARG A 180 -20.42 -7.80 -5.86
N GLY A 181 -19.30 -7.22 -5.43
CA GLY A 181 -18.81 -7.35 -4.06
C GLY A 181 -18.38 -8.78 -3.70
N TRP A 182 -18.58 -9.14 -2.44
CA TRP A 182 -18.24 -10.45 -1.88
C TRP A 182 -19.36 -10.97 -0.97
N PRO A 183 -20.46 -11.51 -1.56
CA PRO A 183 -21.66 -11.90 -0.81
C PRO A 183 -21.42 -12.92 0.29
N GLU A 184 -20.45 -13.86 0.06
CA GLU A 184 -20.14 -14.94 1.00
C GLU A 184 -19.56 -14.41 2.32
N GLU A 185 -18.98 -13.20 2.29
CA GLU A 185 -18.37 -12.54 3.45
C GLU A 185 -19.23 -11.40 4.01
N ALA A 186 -20.36 -11.07 3.37
CA ALA A 186 -21.26 -10.03 3.89
C ALA A 186 -21.91 -10.44 5.22
N PRO A 187 -22.34 -9.47 6.08
CA PRO A 187 -22.29 -8.03 5.85
C PRO A 187 -20.93 -7.40 6.18
N PHE A 188 -20.69 -6.19 5.63
CA PHE A 188 -19.52 -5.36 5.89
C PHE A 188 -19.92 -4.07 6.62
N ASP A 189 -19.14 -3.66 7.61
CA ASP A 189 -19.34 -2.39 8.31
C ASP A 189 -18.89 -1.19 7.44
N ALA A 190 -17.90 -1.41 6.57
CA ALA A 190 -17.47 -0.43 5.59
C ALA A 190 -17.11 -1.09 4.26
N ILE A 191 -17.39 -0.39 3.16
CA ILE A 191 -16.94 -0.76 1.80
C ILE A 191 -16.22 0.45 1.20
N ILE A 192 -14.99 0.25 0.74
CA ILE A 192 -14.18 1.29 0.08
C ILE A 192 -13.89 0.86 -1.36
N VAL A 193 -14.25 1.71 -2.33
CA VAL A 193 -14.05 1.45 -3.75
C VAL A 193 -12.99 2.39 -4.30
N THR A 194 -11.94 1.84 -4.90
CA THR A 194 -10.78 2.60 -5.39
C THR A 194 -10.73 2.74 -6.91
N ALA A 195 -11.84 2.47 -7.57
CA ALA A 195 -12.07 2.70 -9.01
C ALA A 195 -13.44 3.35 -9.21
N ALA A 196 -13.61 4.18 -10.23
CA ALA A 196 -14.84 4.94 -10.42
C ALA A 196 -15.79 4.26 -11.42
N PRO A 197 -16.95 3.75 -10.97
CA PRO A 197 -18.08 3.44 -11.85
C PRO A 197 -18.87 4.71 -12.18
N ASP A 198 -19.79 4.64 -13.14
CA ASP A 198 -20.71 5.74 -13.47
C ASP A 198 -21.91 5.86 -12.51
N HIS A 199 -22.13 4.86 -11.68
CA HIS A 199 -23.19 4.78 -10.68
C HIS A 199 -22.77 3.93 -9.48
N VAL A 200 -23.50 4.00 -8.38
CA VAL A 200 -23.27 3.16 -7.20
C VAL A 200 -23.83 1.76 -7.46
N PRO A 201 -23.00 0.67 -7.40
CA PRO A 201 -23.49 -0.69 -7.56
C PRO A 201 -24.42 -1.11 -6.41
N THR A 202 -25.66 -1.52 -6.74
CA THR A 202 -26.65 -1.93 -5.73
C THR A 202 -26.16 -3.09 -4.86
N ALA A 203 -25.44 -4.04 -5.46
CA ALA A 203 -24.89 -5.19 -4.75
C ALA A 203 -23.95 -4.80 -3.59
N LEU A 204 -23.23 -3.67 -3.70
CA LEU A 204 -22.38 -3.19 -2.60
C LEU A 204 -23.22 -2.60 -1.46
N ILE A 205 -24.33 -1.92 -1.77
CA ILE A 205 -25.25 -1.39 -0.76
C ILE A 205 -25.93 -2.53 0.00
N GLU A 206 -26.36 -3.58 -0.71
CA GLU A 206 -26.98 -4.76 -0.11
C GLU A 206 -26.07 -5.44 0.89
N GLN A 207 -24.76 -5.47 0.62
CA GLN A 207 -23.74 -6.09 1.46
C GLN A 207 -23.27 -5.23 2.64
N LEU A 208 -23.73 -3.98 2.78
CA LEU A 208 -23.47 -3.19 3.99
C LEU A 208 -24.26 -3.69 5.17
N ALA A 209 -23.66 -3.66 6.34
CA ALA A 209 -24.39 -3.71 7.63
C ALA A 209 -25.25 -2.46 7.81
N VAL A 210 -26.29 -2.52 8.63
CA VAL A 210 -27.04 -1.32 9.04
C VAL A 210 -26.09 -0.41 9.83
N GLY A 211 -26.07 0.88 9.51
CA GLY A 211 -25.10 1.85 10.00
C GLY A 211 -23.78 1.86 9.23
N GLY A 212 -23.54 0.85 8.39
CA GLY A 212 -22.33 0.74 7.57
C GLY A 212 -22.25 1.79 6.44
N LYS A 213 -21.04 2.06 5.99
CA LYS A 213 -20.75 3.08 4.97
C LYS A 213 -20.06 2.49 3.74
N LEU A 214 -20.54 2.88 2.56
CA LEU A 214 -19.85 2.71 1.29
C LEU A 214 -19.22 4.05 0.89
N VAL A 215 -17.91 4.07 0.68
CA VAL A 215 -17.14 5.23 0.20
C VAL A 215 -16.65 4.92 -1.20
N ILE A 216 -17.15 5.61 -2.21
CA ILE A 216 -16.95 5.28 -3.61
C ILE A 216 -16.82 6.54 -4.48
N PRO A 217 -15.82 6.65 -5.38
CA PRO A 217 -15.83 7.67 -6.41
C PRO A 217 -16.86 7.31 -7.48
N VAL A 218 -17.73 8.25 -7.83
CA VAL A 218 -18.78 8.05 -8.85
C VAL A 218 -18.68 9.09 -9.94
N GLY A 219 -18.79 8.67 -11.18
CA GLY A 219 -18.83 9.55 -12.34
C GLY A 219 -17.83 9.17 -13.44
N ARG A 220 -18.03 9.72 -14.64
CA ARG A 220 -17.16 9.50 -15.82
C ARG A 220 -16.11 10.58 -15.99
N LEU A 221 -16.54 11.79 -16.37
CA LEU A 221 -15.68 12.96 -16.61
C LEU A 221 -15.51 13.79 -15.34
N GLN A 222 -16.57 13.96 -14.60
CA GLN A 222 -16.60 14.58 -13.29
C GLN A 222 -16.90 13.47 -12.29
N GLN A 223 -15.95 13.23 -11.39
CA GLN A 223 -16.07 12.21 -10.36
C GLN A 223 -16.07 12.87 -9.00
N GLU A 224 -16.93 12.39 -8.11
CA GLU A 224 -17.01 12.84 -6.73
C GLU A 224 -17.02 11.63 -5.78
N ILE A 225 -16.39 11.76 -4.64
CA ILE A 225 -16.53 10.79 -3.57
C ILE A 225 -17.98 10.83 -3.08
N THR A 226 -18.67 9.74 -3.26
CA THR A 226 -20.04 9.50 -2.80
C THR A 226 -19.98 8.60 -1.57
N ILE A 227 -20.65 9.01 -0.50
CA ILE A 227 -20.79 8.28 0.74
C ILE A 227 -22.22 7.80 0.83
N VAL A 228 -22.42 6.49 0.87
CA VAL A 228 -23.73 5.87 1.11
C VAL A 228 -23.72 5.25 2.49
N THR A 229 -24.62 5.66 3.35
CA THR A 229 -24.83 5.06 4.68
C THR A 229 -26.11 4.24 4.66
N LYS A 230 -26.02 2.97 5.02
CA LYS A 230 -27.20 2.09 5.14
C LYS A 230 -27.91 2.35 6.47
N THR A 231 -29.21 2.51 6.43
CA THR A 231 -30.07 2.73 7.60
C THR A 231 -31.15 1.66 7.65
N ASP A 232 -31.87 1.56 8.77
CA ASP A 232 -32.99 0.62 8.90
C ASP A 232 -34.10 0.86 7.86
N ASN A 233 -34.22 2.10 7.37
CA ASN A 233 -35.29 2.52 6.46
C ASN A 233 -34.81 2.77 5.02
N GLY A 234 -33.59 2.36 4.67
CA GLY A 234 -33.03 2.59 3.33
C GLY A 234 -31.59 3.11 3.37
N THR A 235 -31.27 4.11 2.54
CA THR A 235 -29.92 4.68 2.46
C THR A 235 -29.94 6.21 2.52
N SER A 236 -28.89 6.78 3.13
CA SER A 236 -28.56 8.21 3.01
C SER A 236 -27.34 8.36 2.13
N THR A 237 -27.35 9.31 1.19
CA THR A 237 -26.27 9.54 0.24
C THR A 237 -25.78 10.97 0.27
N VAL A 238 -24.46 11.18 0.35
CA VAL A 238 -23.82 12.50 0.33
C VAL A 238 -22.65 12.47 -0.65
N GLN A 239 -22.58 13.46 -1.53
CA GLN A 239 -21.41 13.73 -2.39
C GLN A 239 -20.51 14.75 -1.70
N THR A 240 -19.19 14.57 -1.82
CA THR A 240 -18.24 15.40 -1.06
C THR A 240 -17.10 15.95 -1.92
N LEU A 241 -16.03 15.21 -2.10
CA LEU A 241 -14.78 15.71 -2.68
C LEU A 241 -14.70 15.38 -4.18
N PRO A 242 -14.44 16.37 -5.07
CA PRO A 242 -14.12 16.08 -6.46
C PRO A 242 -12.78 15.34 -6.56
N VAL A 243 -12.75 14.28 -7.37
CA VAL A 243 -11.61 13.37 -7.48
C VAL A 243 -11.39 12.91 -8.93
N ARG A 244 -10.28 12.18 -9.15
CA ARG A 244 -10.02 11.49 -10.40
C ARG A 244 -9.43 10.11 -10.13
N PHE A 245 -10.24 9.09 -10.35
CA PHE A 245 -9.88 7.69 -10.26
C PHE A 245 -9.84 7.04 -11.64
N VAL A 246 -9.16 5.89 -11.72
CA VAL A 246 -9.27 5.00 -12.88
C VAL A 246 -10.70 4.48 -13.00
N PRO A 247 -11.24 4.28 -14.21
CA PRO A 247 -12.57 3.72 -14.38
C PRO A 247 -12.67 2.31 -13.78
N MET A 248 -13.81 2.00 -13.16
CA MET A 248 -14.13 0.63 -12.79
C MET A 248 -14.31 -0.21 -14.06
N THR A 249 -13.67 -1.38 -14.09
CA THR A 249 -13.72 -2.32 -15.22
C THR A 249 -14.64 -3.52 -14.91
N GLY A 250 -14.66 -4.50 -15.80
CA GLY A 250 -15.54 -5.66 -15.63
C GLY A 250 -17.00 -5.34 -15.94
N GLU A 251 -17.93 -5.86 -15.15
CA GLU A 251 -19.38 -5.70 -15.35
C GLU A 251 -19.83 -4.22 -15.33
N ALA A 252 -19.16 -3.38 -14.55
CA ALA A 252 -19.41 -1.94 -14.53
C ALA A 252 -19.32 -1.32 -15.92
N LYS A 253 -18.30 -1.69 -16.72
CA LYS A 253 -18.07 -1.19 -18.07
C LYS A 253 -19.10 -1.73 -19.07
N VAL A 254 -19.53 -2.98 -18.93
CA VAL A 254 -20.56 -3.58 -19.82
C VAL A 254 -21.90 -2.86 -19.64
N ARG A 255 -22.33 -2.66 -18.40
CA ARG A 255 -23.58 -1.93 -18.09
C ARG A 255 -23.56 -0.47 -18.49
N GLU A 256 -22.38 0.10 -18.63
CA GLU A 256 -22.18 1.47 -19.12
C GLU A 256 -22.51 1.60 -20.62
N ILE A 257 -22.21 0.56 -21.41
CA ILE A 257 -22.44 0.52 -22.87
C ILE A 257 -23.93 0.33 -23.19
N ASP A 258 -24.67 -0.35 -22.31
CA ASP A 258 -26.07 -0.70 -22.48
C ASP A 258 -27.06 0.40 -22.09
N ARG A 259 -26.57 1.60 -21.66
CA ARG A 259 -27.35 2.79 -21.29
C ARG A 259 -27.14 3.93 -22.29
#